data_330d0449814634a38b43aefd07287485
#
_entry.id   330d0449814634a38b43aefd07287485
#
_cell.length_a   1.000
_cell.length_b   1.000
_cell.length_c   1.000
_cell.angle_alpha   90.00
_cell.angle_beta   90.00
_cell.angle_gamma   90.00
#
_symmetry.space_group_name_H-M   'P 1'
#
loop_
_entity.id
_entity.type
_entity.pdbx_description
1 polymer ?
#
loop_
_entity_poly.entity_id
_entity_poly.type
_entity_poly.pdbx_seq_one_letter_code
_entity_poly.pdbx_strand_id
1 'polypeptide(L)' 'MKAVLHRGFGGTDVLEYVEVPDPSPGPGEVLVEVRATGLNRLDVLQRQGPALLPGFALPHIAGMDVAGTITATGAGVS' A
#
# COMPACT_ATOMS: atom_id res chain seq x y z
N MET A 1 -7.56 -2.78 -9.79
CA MET A 1 -6.79 -3.84 -9.11
C MET A 1 -7.42 -4.20 -7.78
N LYS A 2 -7.06 -5.34 -7.24
CA LYS A 2 -7.49 -5.74 -5.90
C LYS A 2 -6.48 -5.27 -4.86
N ALA A 3 -6.97 -4.83 -3.70
CA ALA A 3 -6.11 -4.41 -2.60
C ALA A 3 -6.76 -4.74 -1.26
N VAL A 4 -5.92 -4.91 -0.24
CA VAL A 4 -6.36 -5.01 1.14
C VAL A 4 -6.13 -3.64 1.78
N LEU A 5 -7.20 -3.04 2.28
CA LEU A 5 -7.12 -1.73 2.90
C LEU A 5 -7.91 -1.70 4.22
N HIS A 6 -7.68 -0.65 5.02
CA HIS A 6 -8.52 -0.37 6.18
C HIS A 6 -8.90 1.11 6.20
N ARG A 7 -10.13 1.37 6.64
CA ARG A 7 -10.71 2.73 6.70
C ARG A 7 -10.74 3.28 8.13
N GLY A 8 -10.34 2.47 9.08
CA GLY A 8 -10.23 2.83 10.49
C GLY A 8 -9.19 1.98 11.16
N PHE A 9 -8.99 2.17 12.44
CA PHE A 9 -8.05 1.39 13.23
C PHE A 9 -8.80 0.31 14.01
N GLY A 10 -8.14 -0.82 14.23
CA GLY A 10 -8.73 -1.93 14.99
C GLY A 10 -8.07 -3.26 14.74
N GLY A 11 -8.80 -4.33 14.96
CA GLY A 11 -8.37 -5.69 14.70
C GLY A 11 -8.50 -6.07 13.21
N THR A 12 -8.44 -7.36 12.92
CA THR A 12 -8.52 -7.85 11.53
C THR A 12 -9.87 -7.57 10.88
N ASP A 13 -10.90 -7.30 11.66
CA ASP A 13 -12.22 -6.96 11.18
C ASP A 13 -12.26 -5.63 10.38
N VAL A 14 -11.25 -4.77 10.54
CA VAL A 14 -11.17 -3.52 9.77
C VAL A 14 -10.54 -3.71 8.39
N LEU A 15 -9.98 -4.88 8.10
CA LEU A 15 -9.37 -5.18 6.81
C LEU A 15 -10.45 -5.50 5.77
N GLU A 16 -10.32 -4.89 4.58
CA GLU A 16 -11.21 -5.12 3.46
C GLU A 16 -10.42 -5.50 2.22
N TYR A 17 -10.87 -6.54 1.51
CA TYR A 17 -10.30 -6.91 0.21
C TYR A 17 -11.22 -6.36 -0.88
N VAL A 18 -10.79 -5.33 -1.55
CA VAL A 18 -11.67 -4.54 -2.43
C VAL A 18 -11.00 -4.22 -3.75
N GLU A 19 -11.83 -3.88 -4.74
CA GLU A 19 -11.36 -3.33 -6.01
C GLU A 19 -11.03 -1.84 -5.81
N VAL A 20 -9.86 -1.43 -6.28
CA VAL A 20 -9.43 -0.03 -6.27
C VAL A 20 -8.91 0.35 -7.65
N PRO A 21 -8.90 1.65 -8.02
CA PRO A 21 -8.32 2.07 -9.29
C PRO A 21 -6.85 1.67 -9.39
N ASP A 22 -6.40 1.33 -10.61
CA ASP A 22 -4.99 1.07 -10.84
C ASP A 22 -4.22 2.37 -10.64
N PRO A 23 -3.09 2.32 -9.90
CA PRO A 23 -2.29 3.52 -9.69
C PRO A 23 -1.51 3.91 -10.95
N SER A 24 -1.13 5.18 -11.03
CA SER A 24 -0.21 5.67 -12.03
C SER A 24 1.03 6.23 -11.35
N PRO A 25 2.24 6.03 -11.91
CA PRO A 25 3.45 6.57 -11.29
C PRO A 25 3.49 8.09 -11.43
N GLY A 26 3.71 8.79 -10.32
CA GLY A 26 3.97 10.22 -10.32
C GLY A 26 5.44 10.54 -10.62
N PRO A 27 5.82 11.83 -10.61
CA PRO A 27 7.22 12.21 -10.81
C PRO A 27 8.14 11.52 -9.79
N GLY A 28 9.22 10.92 -10.27
CA GLY A 28 10.18 10.20 -9.44
C GLY A 28 9.71 8.83 -8.96
N GLU A 29 8.56 8.35 -9.45
CA GLU A 29 7.98 7.07 -9.02
C GLU A 29 8.00 6.04 -10.14
N VAL A 30 7.84 4.77 -9.76
CA VAL A 30 7.70 3.66 -10.70
C VAL A 30 6.44 2.88 -10.36
N LEU A 31 5.86 2.24 -11.37
CA LEU A 31 4.76 1.31 -11.20
C LEU A 31 5.32 -0.12 -11.22
N VAL A 32 5.02 -0.88 -10.18
CA VAL A 32 5.50 -2.26 -10.03
C VAL A 32 4.33 -3.22 -10.18
N GLU A 33 4.46 -4.17 -11.10
CA GLU A 33 3.57 -5.33 -11.13
C GLU A 33 4.00 -6.29 -10.02
N VAL A 34 3.19 -6.40 -8.97
CA VAL A 34 3.54 -7.12 -7.76
C VAL A 34 3.54 -8.63 -8.03
N ARG A 35 4.63 -9.29 -7.69
CA ARG A 35 4.77 -10.75 -7.75
C ARG A 35 4.78 -11.37 -6.37
N ALA A 36 5.29 -10.65 -5.38
CA ALA A 36 5.34 -11.11 -4.00
C ALA A 36 5.35 -9.93 -3.05
N THR A 37 4.88 -10.16 -1.85
CA THR A 37 4.91 -9.18 -0.76
C THR A 37 5.19 -9.91 0.55
N GLY A 38 5.55 -9.20 1.58
CA GLY A 38 5.80 -9.75 2.90
C GLY A 38 4.95 -9.07 3.96
N LEU A 39 4.90 -9.68 5.14
CA LEU A 39 4.22 -9.13 6.30
C LEU A 39 5.26 -8.61 7.29
N ASN A 40 4.98 -7.45 7.85
CA ASN A 40 5.82 -6.80 8.85
C ASN A 40 5.00 -6.46 10.09
N ARG A 41 5.68 -6.40 11.23
CA ARG A 41 5.02 -5.98 12.48
C ARG A 41 4.42 -4.57 12.35
N LEU A 42 5.02 -3.70 11.56
CA LEU A 42 4.51 -2.35 11.33
C LEU A 42 3.13 -2.38 10.68
N ASP A 43 2.83 -3.38 9.84
CA ASP A 43 1.50 -3.53 9.25
C ASP A 43 0.44 -3.70 10.33
N VAL A 44 0.73 -4.49 11.35
CA VAL A 44 -0.16 -4.70 12.50
C VAL A 44 -0.30 -3.41 13.31
N LEU A 45 0.81 -2.73 13.56
CA LEU A 45 0.81 -1.49 14.34
C LEU A 45 0.01 -0.37 13.62
N GLN A 46 0.17 -0.26 12.31
CA GLN A 46 -0.59 0.73 11.54
C GLN A 46 -2.08 0.41 11.52
N ARG A 47 -2.45 -0.87 11.45
CA ARG A 47 -3.86 -1.27 11.49
C ARG A 47 -4.50 -0.95 12.84
N GLN A 48 -3.77 -1.17 13.92
CA GLN A 48 -4.26 -0.93 15.26
C GLN A 48 -4.29 0.56 15.62
N GLY A 49 -3.39 1.36 15.04
CA GLY A 49 -3.26 2.78 15.33
C GLY A 49 -2.59 3.07 16.66
N PRO A 50 -2.35 4.36 16.94
CA PRO A 50 -2.50 5.49 16.05
C PRO A 50 -1.52 5.46 14.88
N ALA A 51 -1.70 6.34 13.90
CA ALA A 51 -0.80 6.46 12.77
C ALA A 51 0.62 6.79 13.23
N LEU A 52 1.61 6.03 12.73
CA LEU A 52 3.00 6.13 13.17
C LEU A 52 3.90 6.85 12.15
N LEU A 53 3.48 6.94 10.89
CA LEU A 53 4.28 7.49 9.81
C LEU A 53 3.73 8.83 9.35
N PRO A 54 4.62 9.80 8.99
CA PRO A 54 4.18 11.05 8.39
C PRO A 54 3.43 10.79 7.08
N GLY A 55 2.39 11.56 6.83
CA GLY A 55 1.59 11.42 5.61
C GLY A 55 0.62 10.25 5.61
N PHE A 56 0.51 9.51 6.70
CA PHE A 56 -0.46 8.43 6.82
C PHE A 56 -1.89 9.00 6.77
N ALA A 57 -2.72 8.39 5.94
CA ALA A 57 -4.11 8.79 5.79
C ALA A 57 -4.99 7.54 5.60
N LEU A 58 -6.24 7.63 5.99
CA LEU A 58 -7.24 6.58 5.77
C LEU A 58 -8.13 6.95 4.57
N PRO A 59 -8.55 6.01 3.75
CA PRO A 59 -8.23 4.58 3.80
C PRO A 59 -6.76 4.31 3.44
N HIS A 60 -6.16 3.32 4.08
CA HIS A 60 -4.76 2.96 3.87
C HIS A 60 -4.67 1.55 3.29
N ILE A 61 -3.96 1.40 2.17
CA ILE A 61 -3.63 0.09 1.61
C ILE A 61 -2.49 -0.50 2.44
N ALA A 62 -2.73 -1.66 3.02
CA ALA A 62 -1.79 -2.29 3.92
C ALA A 62 -0.56 -2.84 3.19
N GLY A 63 0.55 -2.89 3.89
CA GLY A 63 1.79 -3.50 3.42
C GLY A 63 2.91 -2.49 3.26
N MET A 64 4.15 -2.99 3.39
CA MET A 64 5.36 -2.17 3.31
C MET A 64 6.39 -2.73 2.35
N ASP A 65 6.27 -4.01 1.99
CA ASP A 65 7.24 -4.70 1.14
C ASP A 65 6.63 -5.08 -0.19
N VAL A 66 7.44 -5.05 -1.23
CA VAL A 66 7.03 -5.48 -2.56
C VAL A 66 8.22 -6.04 -3.33
N ALA A 67 7.97 -7.06 -4.12
CA ALA A 67 8.88 -7.56 -5.14
C ALA A 67 8.09 -7.78 -6.41
N GLY A 68 8.63 -7.37 -7.53
CA GLY A 68 7.95 -7.51 -8.80
C GLY A 68 8.70 -6.86 -9.95
N THR A 69 7.98 -6.60 -11.02
CA THR A 69 8.52 -6.05 -12.25
C THR A 69 8.04 -4.61 -12.44
N ILE A 70 8.96 -3.71 -12.73
CA ILE A 70 8.59 -2.33 -13.09
C ILE A 70 7.94 -2.34 -14.47
N THR A 71 6.71 -1.84 -14.55
CA THR A 71 5.93 -1.81 -15.80
C THR A 71 5.76 -0.42 -16.37
N ALA A 72 5.98 0.61 -15.57
CA ALA A 72 5.93 2.00 -16.01
C ALA A 72 6.78 2.87 -15.09
N THR A 73 7.25 4.00 -15.63
CA THR A 73 8.02 4.98 -14.86
C THR A 73 7.38 6.36 -14.99
N GLY A 74 7.46 7.14 -13.92
CA GLY A 74 7.04 8.53 -13.92
C GLY A 74 8.12 9.45 -14.48
N ALA A 75 7.83 10.75 -14.53
CA ALA A 75 8.76 11.74 -15.02
C ALA A 75 10.03 11.77 -14.16
N GLY A 76 11.18 11.87 -14.79
CA GLY A 76 12.47 11.94 -14.11
C GLY A 76 13.08 10.58 -13.73
N VAL A 77 12.41 9.49 -14.06
CA VAL A 77 12.90 8.12 -13.83
C VAL A 77 13.39 7.55 -15.16
N SER A 78 14.57 7.01 -15.15
CA SER A 78 15.18 6.39 -16.33
C SER A 78 15.44 4.90 -16.15
#